data_582ffeff8f9b077b0475a3193e15c9a4
#
_entry.id   582ffeff8f9b077b0475a3193e15c9a4
#
_cell.length_a   1.000
_cell.length_b   1.000
_cell.length_c   1.000
_cell.angle_alpha   90.00
_cell.angle_beta   90.00
_cell.angle_gamma   90.00
#
_symmetry.space_group_name_H-M   'P 1'
#
loop_
_entity.id
_entity.type
_entity.pdbx_description
1 polymer ?
#
loop_
_entity_poly.entity_id
_entity_poly.type
_entity_poly.pdbx_seq_one_letter_code
_entity_poly.pdbx_strand_id
1 'polypeptide(L)'
;MKHTQRFRIPDDWKCHTYNHVYFGLVELTIKLSQLLEFQDNKMIEIGSYMGESTHIFGSCGLFTEINCIEPFSGTENFNDKNNHTWEEVWEEYDINTRQFKDIVKLHEDYSYDEKVLSKFNDDEYDFVY
;
A
#
# COMPACT_ATOMS: atom_id res chain seq x y z
N MET A 1 -19.88 4.51 -15.97
CA MET A 1 -19.95 3.04 -16.16
C MET A 1 -18.62 2.36 -16.38
N LYS A 2 -17.64 2.94 -17.02
CA LYS A 2 -16.31 2.32 -17.17
C LYS A 2 -15.54 2.18 -15.83
N HIS A 3 -15.88 2.97 -14.85
CA HIS A 3 -15.24 3.01 -13.55
C HIS A 3 -15.53 1.76 -12.71
N THR A 4 -16.77 1.34 -12.65
CA THR A 4 -17.19 0.19 -11.85
C THR A 4 -16.62 -1.15 -12.34
N GLN A 5 -16.14 -1.20 -13.58
CA GLN A 5 -15.53 -2.42 -14.12
C GLN A 5 -14.07 -2.64 -13.68
N ARG A 6 -13.38 -1.58 -13.24
CA ARG A 6 -11.98 -1.68 -12.76
C ARG A 6 -11.90 -1.88 -11.26
N PHE A 7 -12.80 -1.24 -10.53
CA PHE A 7 -12.84 -1.35 -9.08
C PHE A 7 -13.47 -2.67 -8.65
N ARG A 8 -12.77 -3.44 -7.87
CA ARG A 8 -13.26 -4.67 -7.28
C ARG A 8 -12.62 -4.95 -5.92
N ILE A 9 -13.37 -5.61 -5.06
CA ILE A 9 -12.85 -6.18 -3.84
C ILE A 9 -12.45 -7.63 -4.14
N PRO A 10 -11.23 -8.06 -3.83
CA PRO A 10 -10.83 -9.44 -4.05
C PRO A 10 -11.69 -10.42 -3.23
N ASP A 11 -12.20 -11.48 -3.87
CA ASP A 11 -13.06 -12.47 -3.22
C ASP A 11 -12.30 -13.37 -2.24
N ASP A 12 -11.00 -13.57 -2.48
CA ASP A 12 -10.12 -14.47 -1.73
C ASP A 12 -9.16 -13.73 -0.79
N TRP A 13 -9.49 -12.50 -0.47
CA TRP A 13 -8.61 -11.66 0.32
C TRP A 13 -8.44 -12.19 1.75
N LYS A 14 -7.22 -12.60 2.06
CA LYS A 14 -6.81 -13.11 3.36
C LYS A 14 -6.03 -12.04 4.11
N CYS A 15 -6.46 -11.79 5.29
CA CYS A 15 -5.88 -10.83 6.16
C CYS A 15 -5.33 -11.51 7.42
N HIS A 16 -4.09 -11.23 7.75
CA HIS A 16 -3.42 -11.74 8.96
C HIS A 16 -3.64 -10.88 10.18
N THR A 17 -4.13 -9.66 10.00
CA THR A 17 -4.46 -8.72 11.07
C THR A 17 -5.97 -8.63 11.28
N TYR A 18 -6.38 -7.86 12.25
CA TYR A 18 -7.79 -7.74 12.64
C TYR A 18 -8.70 -7.35 11.48
N ASN A 19 -9.64 -8.21 11.14
CA ASN A 19 -10.58 -8.03 10.02
C ASN A 19 -11.25 -6.64 9.94
N HIS A 20 -11.52 -6.01 11.08
CA HIS A 20 -12.16 -4.70 11.12
C HIS A 20 -11.30 -3.56 10.57
N VAL A 21 -9.98 -3.67 10.60
CA VAL A 21 -9.06 -2.68 10.03
C VAL A 21 -9.26 -2.58 8.52
N TYR A 22 -9.56 -3.66 7.89
CA TYR A 22 -9.69 -3.76 6.44
C TYR A 22 -11.02 -3.32 5.90
N PHE A 23 -12.09 -3.45 6.68
CA PHE A 23 -13.37 -2.84 6.31
C PHE A 23 -13.24 -1.33 6.11
N GLY A 24 -12.49 -0.66 6.98
CA GLY A 24 -12.19 0.76 6.83
C GLY A 24 -11.38 1.08 5.57
N LEU A 25 -10.40 0.25 5.23
CA LEU A 25 -9.62 0.41 4.00
C LEU A 25 -10.44 0.14 2.75
N VAL A 26 -11.30 -0.86 2.76
CA VAL A 26 -12.23 -1.13 1.65
C VAL A 26 -13.18 0.04 1.46
N GLU A 27 -13.78 0.56 2.52
CA GLU A 27 -14.62 1.76 2.43
C GLU A 27 -13.85 2.98 1.91
N LEU A 28 -12.60 3.14 2.31
CA LEU A 28 -11.73 4.20 1.80
C LEU A 28 -11.53 4.06 0.29
N THR A 29 -11.22 2.87 -0.20
CA THR A 29 -11.05 2.65 -1.65
C THR A 29 -12.32 2.91 -2.43
N ILE A 30 -13.50 2.58 -1.88
CA ILE A 30 -14.80 2.92 -2.48
C ILE A 30 -14.97 4.44 -2.58
N LYS A 31 -14.67 5.17 -1.53
CA LYS A 31 -14.75 6.64 -1.54
C LYS A 31 -13.74 7.26 -2.50
N LEU A 32 -12.51 6.75 -2.53
CA LEU A 32 -11.50 7.20 -3.49
C LEU A 32 -11.94 6.96 -4.93
N SER A 33 -12.58 5.82 -5.22
CA SER A 33 -13.10 5.53 -6.56
C SER A 33 -14.19 6.49 -7.02
N GLN A 34 -14.85 7.15 -6.08
CA GLN A 34 -15.87 8.18 -6.36
C GLN A 34 -15.26 9.58 -6.54
N LEU A 35 -14.11 9.82 -5.91
CA LEU A 35 -13.44 11.13 -5.90
C LEU A 35 -12.39 11.27 -7.00
N LEU A 36 -11.64 10.20 -7.24
CA LEU A 36 -10.58 10.17 -8.25
C LEU A 36 -11.16 9.72 -9.60
N GLU A 37 -10.83 10.46 -10.65
CA GLU A 37 -11.11 10.02 -11.99
C GLU A 37 -10.27 8.80 -12.34
N PHE A 38 -10.79 7.90 -13.18
CA PHE A 38 -10.03 6.74 -13.67
C PHE A 38 -9.06 7.17 -14.77
N GLN A 39 -7.97 7.68 -14.34
CA GLN A 39 -6.80 8.05 -15.12
C GLN A 39 -5.58 7.37 -14.49
N ASP A 40 -4.39 7.83 -14.79
CA ASP A 40 -3.15 7.32 -14.24
C ASP A 40 -2.94 7.82 -12.81
N ASN A 41 -3.76 7.35 -11.87
CA ASN A 41 -3.64 7.72 -10.47
C ASN A 41 -2.41 7.09 -9.83
N LYS A 42 -1.66 7.92 -9.12
CA LYS A 42 -0.46 7.51 -8.38
C LYS A 42 -0.63 7.74 -6.89
N MET A 43 -0.12 6.82 -6.09
CA MET A 43 -0.15 6.97 -4.64
C MET A 43 1.21 6.71 -3.99
N ILE A 44 1.35 7.22 -2.77
CA ILE A 44 2.42 6.90 -1.84
C ILE A 44 1.81 6.22 -0.61
N GLU A 45 2.39 5.11 -0.20
CA GLU A 45 2.06 4.44 1.06
C GLU A 45 3.26 4.50 1.99
N ILE A 46 3.07 5.06 3.18
CA ILE A 46 4.10 5.17 4.21
C ILE A 46 3.87 4.10 5.26
N GLY A 47 4.85 3.22 5.46
CA GLY A 47 4.75 2.14 6.41
C GLY A 47 3.92 0.96 5.90
N SER A 48 4.35 0.37 4.80
CA SER A 48 3.64 -0.76 4.16
C SER A 48 3.67 -2.05 4.99
N TYR A 49 4.63 -2.20 5.88
CA TYR A 49 4.78 -3.35 6.76
C TYR A 49 4.67 -4.69 6.00
N MET A 50 3.72 -5.54 6.32
CA MET A 50 3.50 -6.82 5.63
C MET A 50 2.80 -6.70 4.25
N GLY A 51 2.53 -5.48 3.77
CA GLY A 51 1.96 -5.24 2.45
C GLY A 51 0.47 -5.54 2.31
N GLU A 52 -0.25 -5.72 3.40
CA GLU A 52 -1.67 -6.05 3.37
C GLU A 52 -2.52 -4.88 2.83
N SER A 53 -2.26 -3.67 3.30
CA SER A 53 -2.89 -2.47 2.76
C SER A 53 -2.48 -2.23 1.30
N THR A 54 -1.21 -2.45 0.98
CA THR A 54 -0.70 -2.39 -0.40
C THR A 54 -1.46 -3.36 -1.31
N HIS A 55 -1.73 -4.56 -0.83
CA HIS A 55 -2.54 -5.55 -1.55
C HIS A 55 -3.95 -5.05 -1.86
N ILE A 56 -4.59 -4.37 -0.92
CA ILE A 56 -5.92 -3.79 -1.11
C ILE A 56 -5.87 -2.70 -2.18
N PHE A 57 -4.94 -1.77 -2.07
CA PHE A 57 -4.78 -0.70 -3.04
C PHE A 57 -4.40 -1.22 -4.44
N GLY A 58 -3.55 -2.24 -4.51
CA GLY A 58 -3.22 -2.90 -5.77
C GLY A 58 -4.41 -3.61 -6.40
N SER A 59 -5.22 -4.29 -5.59
CA SER A 59 -6.38 -5.09 -6.04
C SER A 59 -7.56 -4.24 -6.51
N CYS A 60 -7.72 -3.04 -5.98
CA CYS A 60 -8.89 -2.23 -6.31
C CYS A 60 -8.89 -1.68 -7.75
N GLY A 61 -7.76 -1.68 -8.43
CA GLY A 61 -7.63 -1.24 -9.81
C GLY A 61 -7.71 0.29 -10.02
N LEU A 62 -7.62 1.05 -8.94
CA LEU A 62 -7.71 2.51 -8.97
C LEU A 62 -6.37 3.18 -9.30
N PHE A 63 -5.26 2.54 -8.91
CA PHE A 63 -3.92 3.10 -9.05
C PHE A 63 -3.12 2.38 -10.14
N THR A 64 -2.37 3.14 -10.91
CA THR A 64 -1.39 2.64 -11.89
C THR A 64 0.03 2.63 -11.34
N GLU A 65 0.26 3.33 -10.22
CA GLU A 65 1.52 3.35 -9.50
C GLU A 65 1.29 3.46 -7.99
N ILE A 66 1.92 2.58 -7.23
CA ILE A 66 1.90 2.58 -5.76
C ILE A 66 3.35 2.60 -5.28
N ASN A 67 3.76 3.70 -4.66
CA ASN A 67 5.09 3.83 -4.08
C ASN A 67 5.03 3.50 -2.59
N CYS A 68 5.60 2.37 -2.22
CA CYS A 68 5.70 1.92 -0.83
C CYS A 68 7.01 2.41 -0.23
N ILE A 69 6.95 3.06 0.91
CA ILE A 69 8.11 3.46 1.70
C ILE A 69 8.10 2.63 2.98
N GLU A 70 8.99 1.65 3.07
CA GLU A 70 9.07 0.73 4.20
C GLU A 70 10.52 0.33 4.47
N PRO A 71 11.09 0.64 5.65
CA PRO A 71 12.48 0.32 5.94
C PRO A 71 12.74 -1.15 6.30
N PHE A 72 11.72 -1.95 6.60
CA PHE A 72 11.84 -3.30 7.15
C PHE A 72 12.80 -3.38 8.33
N SER A 73 12.79 -2.34 9.15
CA SER A 73 13.58 -2.22 10.36
C SER A 73 12.84 -1.41 11.41
N GLY A 74 13.00 -1.76 12.66
CA GLY A 74 12.44 -1.01 13.78
C GLY A 74 13.41 0.04 14.31
N THR A 75 12.86 1.13 14.85
CA THR A 75 13.58 1.95 15.82
C THR A 75 13.53 1.27 17.17
N GLU A 76 14.40 1.68 18.10
CA GLU A 76 14.41 1.15 19.48
C GLU A 76 13.05 1.23 20.19
N ASN A 77 12.16 2.11 19.73
CA ASN A 77 10.82 2.32 20.27
C ASN A 77 9.72 1.56 19.52
N PHE A 78 10.04 0.88 18.43
CA PHE A 78 9.09 0.11 17.65
C PHE A 78 9.32 -1.38 17.92
N ASN A 79 8.49 -1.95 18.79
CA ASN A 79 8.39 -3.38 18.95
C ASN A 79 7.22 -3.91 18.13
N ASP A 80 7.49 -4.83 17.24
CA ASP A 80 6.43 -5.61 16.63
C ASP A 80 5.70 -6.39 17.72
N LYS A 81 4.48 -5.99 18.01
CA LYS A 81 3.65 -6.59 19.05
C LYS A 81 3.31 -8.06 18.77
N ASN A 82 3.52 -8.51 17.55
CA ASN A 82 3.28 -9.89 17.14
C ASN A 82 4.55 -10.75 17.14
N ASN A 83 5.67 -10.21 17.60
CA ASN A 83 6.97 -10.89 17.68
C ASN A 83 7.50 -11.44 16.34
N HIS A 84 7.15 -10.82 15.22
CA HIS A 84 7.73 -11.17 13.94
C HIS A 84 9.14 -10.62 13.79
N THR A 85 10.00 -11.36 13.12
CA THR A 85 11.28 -10.82 12.65
C THR A 85 11.05 -9.93 11.43
N TRP A 86 11.97 -9.01 11.15
CA TRP A 86 11.86 -8.16 9.96
C TRP A 86 12.00 -8.96 8.66
N GLU A 87 12.69 -10.10 8.70
CA GLU A 87 12.73 -11.07 7.60
C GLU A 87 11.34 -11.62 7.31
N GLU A 88 10.62 -12.08 8.34
CA GLU A 88 9.24 -12.57 8.20
C GLU A 88 8.30 -11.47 7.66
N VAL A 89 8.45 -10.25 8.14
CA VAL A 89 7.68 -9.10 7.64
C VAL A 89 7.95 -8.86 6.15
N TRP A 90 9.20 -8.91 5.73
CA TRP A 90 9.57 -8.73 4.32
C TRP A 90 9.02 -9.87 3.44
N GLU A 91 9.10 -11.11 3.91
CA GLU A 91 8.55 -12.27 3.19
C GLU A 91 7.04 -12.16 2.99
N GLU A 92 6.31 -11.75 4.02
CA GLU A 92 4.86 -11.49 3.91
C GLU A 92 4.56 -10.32 2.97
N TYR A 93 5.35 -9.26 3.02
CA TYR A 93 5.23 -8.15 2.07
C TYR A 93 5.41 -8.63 0.62
N ASP A 94 6.43 -9.44 0.35
CA ASP A 94 6.65 -9.99 -0.99
C ASP A 94 5.45 -10.86 -1.45
N ILE A 95 4.95 -11.71 -0.57
CA ILE A 95 3.78 -12.56 -0.86
C ILE A 95 2.56 -11.70 -1.22
N ASN A 96 2.29 -10.67 -0.44
CA ASN A 96 1.10 -9.83 -0.62
C ASN A 96 1.18 -8.88 -1.82
N THR A 97 2.39 -8.53 -2.28
CA THR A 97 2.59 -7.52 -3.31
C THR A 97 3.09 -8.06 -4.65
N ARG A 98 3.61 -9.28 -4.68
CA ARG A 98 4.27 -9.84 -5.90
C ARG A 98 3.40 -9.86 -7.14
N GLN A 99 2.09 -10.03 -7.00
CA GLN A 99 1.17 -9.99 -8.13
C GLN A 99 0.99 -8.59 -8.72
N PHE A 100 1.43 -7.55 -8.01
CA PHE A 100 1.33 -6.14 -8.41
C PHE A 100 2.68 -5.54 -8.80
N LYS A 101 3.68 -6.34 -9.18
CA LYS A 101 5.04 -5.89 -9.52
C LYS A 101 5.08 -4.79 -10.59
N ASP A 102 4.09 -4.76 -11.47
CA ASP A 102 4.03 -3.77 -12.55
C ASP A 102 3.63 -2.38 -12.04
N ILE A 103 3.00 -2.28 -10.88
CA ILE A 103 2.50 -1.02 -10.33
C ILE A 103 3.11 -0.66 -8.98
N VAL A 104 3.58 -1.63 -8.20
CA VAL A 104 4.19 -1.39 -6.88
C VAL A 104 5.68 -1.16 -7.00
N LYS A 105 6.14 -0.04 -6.44
CA LYS A 105 7.56 0.32 -6.31
C LYS A 105 7.91 0.41 -4.84
N LEU A 106 8.87 -0.40 -4.41
CA LEU A 106 9.35 -0.41 -3.03
C LEU A 106 10.57 0.51 -2.87
N HIS A 107 10.52 1.36 -1.87
CA HIS A 107 11.61 2.19 -1.38
C HIS A 107 11.96 1.71 0.03
N GLU A 108 13.00 0.89 0.15
CA GLU A 108 13.47 0.33 1.43
C GLU A 108 14.25 1.39 2.22
N ASP A 109 13.52 2.36 2.77
CA ASP A 109 14.12 3.43 3.55
C ASP A 109 13.08 4.07 4.47
N TYR A 110 13.52 4.98 5.31
CA TYR A 110 12.64 5.76 6.18
C TYR A 110 11.99 6.91 5.42
N SER A 111 10.72 7.17 5.71
CA SER A 111 9.94 8.24 5.06
C SER A 111 10.46 9.65 5.31
N TYR A 112 11.29 9.83 6.33
CA TYR A 112 11.94 11.11 6.65
C TYR A 112 13.34 11.27 6.04
N ASP A 113 13.87 10.24 5.34
CA ASP A 113 15.17 10.33 4.70
C ASP A 113 15.10 11.23 3.46
N GLU A 114 15.99 12.22 3.39
CA GLU A 114 16.05 13.13 2.25
C GLU A 114 16.28 12.44 0.91
N LYS A 115 16.98 11.31 0.91
CA LYS A 115 17.15 10.46 -0.26
C LYS A 115 15.82 9.95 -0.81
N VAL A 116 14.90 9.55 0.09
CA VAL A 116 13.57 9.09 -0.29
C VAL A 116 12.72 10.28 -0.72
N LEU A 117 12.67 11.33 0.09
CA LEU A 117 11.86 12.51 -0.18
C LEU A 117 12.21 13.17 -1.51
N SER A 118 13.49 13.18 -1.89
CA SER A 118 13.94 13.75 -3.16
C SER A 118 13.45 13.01 -4.41
N LYS A 119 12.92 11.79 -4.27
CA LYS A 119 12.38 10.99 -5.37
C LYS A 119 10.95 11.37 -5.74
N PHE A 120 10.26 12.10 -4.85
CA PHE A 120 8.87 12.46 -5.01
C PHE A 120 8.75 13.96 -5.31
N ASN A 121 8.09 14.30 -6.42
CA ASN A 121 7.86 15.67 -6.80
C ASN A 121 6.49 16.15 -6.28
N ASP A 122 6.40 17.43 -5.98
CA ASP A 122 5.13 18.06 -5.62
C ASP A 122 4.12 17.92 -6.78
N ASP A 123 2.85 17.77 -6.42
CA ASP A 123 1.73 17.67 -7.37
C ASP A 123 1.75 16.46 -8.33
N GLU A 124 2.59 15.45 -8.07
CA GLU A 124 2.67 14.25 -8.91
C GLU A 124 1.76 13.10 -8.43
N TYR A 125 1.32 13.15 -7.18
CA TYR A 125 0.59 12.04 -6.54
C TYR A 125 -0.84 12.46 -6.18
N ASP A 126 -1.77 11.56 -6.43
CA ASP A 126 -3.21 11.77 -6.21
C ASP A 126 -3.65 11.40 -4.78
N PHE A 127 -2.87 10.54 -4.11
CA PHE A 127 -3.20 10.05 -2.78
C PHE A 127 -1.95 9.66 -1.98
N VAL A 128 -1.97 9.95 -0.70
CA VAL A 128 -0.95 9.50 0.28
C VAL A 128 -1.65 8.83 1.46
N TYR A 129 -1.21 7.61 1.80
CA TYR A 129 -1.72 6.82 2.91
C TYR A 129 -0.67 6.58 3.99
#